data_59187f9f23aa408376386380cb4330f9
#
_entry.id   59187f9f23aa408376386380cb4330f9
#
_cell.length_a   1.000
_cell.length_b   1.000
_cell.length_c   1.000
_cell.angle_alpha   90.00
_cell.angle_beta   90.00
_cell.angle_gamma   90.00
#
_symmetry.space_group_name_H-M   'P 1'
#
loop_
_entity.id
_entity.type
_entity.pdbx_description
1 polymer ?
#
loop_
_entity_poly.entity_id
_entity_poly.type
_entity_poly.pdbx_seq_one_letter_code
_entity_poly.pdbx_strand_id
1 'polypeptide(L)'
;MNLMIKRIISVIITGLFVGTLVALLVQFFLNSADFLTTHFRKNYDEINFEDDYSYFRFFIYFFAIPIFIGVLVGIIRNLNKDKRWHGPPDVILSVHQDNKELNIKSGFLTTIASILSISVGSSVGQYGPLVHFGGTIGAEIKKLFSFAPDYKILVSAGVASAISSGFGAPLAGLIFAREVILRHQSLASFSPILLSSIISYVITARVFDYEPAFEI
;
A
#
# COMPACT_ATOMS: atom_id res chain seq x y z
N MET A 1 -6.16 -14.56 34.47
CA MET A 1 -5.23 -14.66 33.34
C MET A 1 -4.25 -13.52 33.44
N ASN A 2 -2.96 -13.79 33.50
CA ASN A 2 -1.91 -12.80 33.80
C ASN A 2 -1.89 -11.66 32.76
N LEU A 3 -1.76 -10.41 33.18
CA LEU A 3 -1.77 -9.22 32.30
C LEU A 3 -0.73 -9.35 31.15
N MET A 4 0.38 -10.00 31.47
CA MET A 4 1.45 -10.29 30.52
C MET A 4 1.00 -11.25 29.39
N ILE A 5 0.25 -12.29 29.72
CA ILE A 5 -0.27 -13.24 28.74
C ILE A 5 -1.27 -12.58 27.82
N LYS A 6 -2.17 -11.76 28.33
CA LYS A 6 -3.12 -10.98 27.52
C LYS A 6 -2.41 -10.07 26.53
N ARG A 7 -1.33 -9.43 26.94
CA ARG A 7 -0.53 -8.55 26.09
C ARG A 7 0.18 -9.34 24.97
N ILE A 8 0.76 -10.49 25.29
CA ILE A 8 1.42 -11.34 24.29
C ILE A 8 0.40 -11.83 23.24
N ILE A 9 -0.75 -12.34 23.70
CA ILE A 9 -1.82 -12.79 22.81
C ILE A 9 -2.32 -11.65 21.91
N SER A 10 -2.51 -10.45 22.47
CA SER A 10 -2.91 -9.26 21.70
C SER A 10 -1.90 -8.95 20.60
N VAL A 11 -0.61 -8.95 20.90
CA VAL A 11 0.46 -8.68 19.92
C VAL A 11 0.47 -9.73 18.81
N ILE A 12 0.33 -11.01 19.17
CA ILE A 12 0.33 -12.10 18.19
C ILE A 12 -0.89 -11.98 17.26
N ILE A 13 -2.09 -11.87 17.82
CA ILE A 13 -3.33 -11.80 17.02
C ILE A 13 -3.31 -10.58 16.11
N THR A 14 -3.00 -9.39 16.64
CA THR A 14 -2.99 -8.17 15.85
C THR A 14 -1.88 -8.15 14.82
N GLY A 15 -0.69 -8.66 15.13
CA GLY A 15 0.41 -8.79 14.18
C GLY A 15 0.08 -9.75 13.03
N LEU A 16 -0.52 -10.90 13.34
CA LEU A 16 -1.02 -11.86 12.34
C LEU A 16 -2.07 -11.19 11.43
N PHE A 17 -3.04 -10.54 12.03
CA PHE A 17 -4.16 -9.96 11.29
C PHE A 17 -3.72 -8.79 10.39
N VAL A 18 -2.90 -7.86 10.94
CA VAL A 18 -2.34 -6.75 10.17
C VAL A 18 -1.44 -7.26 9.06
N GLY A 19 -0.50 -8.16 9.37
CA GLY A 19 0.44 -8.69 8.38
C GLY A 19 -0.27 -9.40 7.23
N THR A 20 -1.24 -10.26 7.55
CA THR A 20 -2.00 -11.00 6.53
C THR A 20 -2.84 -10.08 5.66
N LEU A 21 -3.63 -9.19 6.27
CA LEU A 21 -4.54 -8.33 5.53
C LEU A 21 -3.78 -7.36 4.62
N VAL A 22 -2.71 -6.76 5.14
CA VAL A 22 -1.89 -5.83 4.35
C VAL A 22 -1.17 -6.57 3.23
N ALA A 23 -0.62 -7.77 3.47
CA ALA A 23 0.00 -8.57 2.41
C ALA A 23 -0.95 -8.84 1.25
N LEU A 24 -2.18 -9.31 1.55
CA LEU A 24 -3.19 -9.58 0.53
C LEU A 24 -3.55 -8.34 -0.28
N LEU A 25 -3.71 -7.20 0.39
CA LEU A 25 -4.07 -5.94 -0.27
C LEU A 25 -2.93 -5.37 -1.12
N VAL A 26 -1.68 -5.49 -0.64
CA VAL A 26 -0.50 -5.08 -1.41
C VAL A 26 -0.35 -5.94 -2.66
N GLN A 27 -0.49 -7.26 -2.54
CA GLN A 27 -0.40 -8.16 -3.69
C GLN A 27 -1.55 -7.94 -4.68
N PHE A 28 -2.76 -7.70 -4.18
CA PHE A 28 -3.87 -7.30 -5.05
C PHE A 28 -3.56 -6.02 -5.83
N PHE A 29 -2.97 -5.01 -5.17
CA PHE A 29 -2.54 -3.78 -5.82
C PHE A 29 -1.48 -4.04 -6.91
N LEU A 30 -0.41 -4.75 -6.55
CA LEU A 30 0.70 -5.02 -7.48
C LEU A 30 0.24 -5.83 -8.68
N ASN A 31 -0.51 -6.91 -8.47
CA ASN A 31 -1.04 -7.75 -9.53
C ASN A 31 -2.03 -6.99 -10.43
N SER A 32 -2.87 -6.12 -9.85
CA SER A 32 -3.80 -5.30 -10.63
C SER A 32 -3.07 -4.26 -11.48
N ALA A 33 -2.04 -3.63 -10.93
CA ALA A 33 -1.22 -2.66 -11.64
C ALA A 33 -0.44 -3.33 -12.78
N ASP A 34 0.19 -4.49 -12.52
CA ASP A 34 0.93 -5.26 -13.51
C ASP A 34 0.01 -5.77 -14.64
N PHE A 35 -1.13 -6.38 -14.28
CA PHE A 35 -2.11 -6.87 -15.26
C PHE A 35 -2.56 -5.76 -16.21
N LEU A 36 -2.93 -4.59 -15.69
CA LEU A 36 -3.37 -3.47 -16.52
C LEU A 36 -2.22 -2.90 -17.36
N THR A 37 -1.03 -2.73 -16.76
CA THR A 37 0.15 -2.22 -17.47
C THR A 37 0.54 -3.15 -18.62
N THR A 38 0.59 -4.45 -18.36
CA THR A 38 0.92 -5.46 -19.37
C THR A 38 -0.14 -5.48 -20.48
N HIS A 39 -1.42 -5.36 -20.14
CA HIS A 39 -2.49 -5.30 -21.12
C HIS A 39 -2.37 -4.07 -22.04
N PHE A 40 -2.12 -2.88 -21.50
CA PHE A 40 -1.93 -1.67 -22.30
C PHE A 40 -0.65 -1.74 -23.13
N ARG A 41 0.45 -2.20 -22.55
CA ARG A 41 1.74 -2.33 -23.23
C ARG A 41 1.65 -3.32 -24.41
N LYS A 42 1.05 -4.50 -24.21
CA LYS A 42 0.88 -5.47 -25.27
C LYS A 42 0.13 -4.90 -26.48
N ASN A 43 -0.98 -4.20 -26.25
CA ASN A 43 -1.75 -3.57 -27.32
C ASN A 43 -0.97 -2.46 -28.03
N TYR A 44 -0.03 -1.80 -27.33
CA TYR A 44 0.86 -0.80 -27.93
C TYR A 44 1.98 -1.45 -28.76
N ASP A 45 2.65 -2.49 -28.22
CA ASP A 45 3.77 -3.18 -28.86
C ASP A 45 3.33 -3.95 -30.13
N GLU A 46 2.06 -4.34 -30.24
CA GLU A 46 1.46 -4.98 -31.41
C GLU A 46 1.10 -3.99 -32.57
N ILE A 47 1.36 -2.69 -32.42
CA ILE A 47 1.08 -1.72 -33.47
C ILE A 47 2.18 -1.77 -34.52
N ASN A 48 1.83 -2.29 -35.70
CA ASN A 48 2.69 -2.30 -36.87
C ASN A 48 2.32 -1.11 -37.77
N PHE A 49 3.26 -0.20 -38.07
CA PHE A 49 3.02 1.06 -38.76
C PHE A 49 2.97 0.91 -40.30
N GLU A 50 2.43 -0.20 -40.81
CA GLU A 50 2.29 -0.45 -42.23
C GLU A 50 0.98 0.11 -42.83
N ASP A 51 -0.07 0.29 -42.00
CA ASP A 51 -1.40 0.72 -42.41
C ASP A 51 -1.84 2.04 -41.73
N ASP A 52 -2.69 2.83 -42.39
CA ASP A 52 -3.32 4.03 -41.83
C ASP A 52 -4.10 3.76 -40.53
N TYR A 53 -4.67 2.56 -40.39
CA TYR A 53 -5.37 2.12 -39.20
C TYR A 53 -4.42 1.98 -37.99
N SER A 54 -3.17 1.67 -38.22
CA SER A 54 -2.14 1.57 -37.17
C SER A 54 -1.81 2.92 -36.53
N TYR A 55 -1.78 4.00 -37.31
CA TYR A 55 -1.64 5.36 -36.76
C TYR A 55 -2.81 5.75 -35.88
N PHE A 56 -4.04 5.36 -36.26
CA PHE A 56 -5.23 5.61 -35.44
C PHE A 56 -5.19 4.83 -34.12
N ARG A 57 -4.79 3.56 -34.13
CA ARG A 57 -4.57 2.76 -32.91
C ARG A 57 -3.51 3.38 -32.01
N PHE A 58 -2.37 3.80 -32.59
CA PHE A 58 -1.32 4.49 -31.85
C PHE A 58 -1.86 5.74 -31.14
N PHE A 59 -2.62 6.58 -31.84
CA PHE A 59 -3.23 7.78 -31.26
C PHE A 59 -4.16 7.41 -30.08
N ILE A 60 -4.96 6.37 -30.20
CA ILE A 60 -5.86 5.93 -29.11
C ILE A 60 -5.06 5.50 -27.90
N TYR A 61 -4.11 4.58 -28.05
CA TYR A 61 -3.39 4.02 -26.91
C TYR A 61 -2.41 5.00 -26.27
N PHE A 62 -1.80 5.87 -27.04
CA PHE A 62 -0.77 6.79 -26.55
C PHE A 62 -1.34 8.12 -26.05
N PHE A 63 -2.44 8.59 -26.59
CA PHE A 63 -3.02 9.88 -26.20
C PHE A 63 -4.43 9.76 -25.61
N ALA A 64 -5.36 9.13 -26.29
CA ALA A 64 -6.77 9.15 -25.87
C ALA A 64 -7.00 8.41 -24.55
N ILE A 65 -6.41 7.20 -24.38
CA ILE A 65 -6.57 6.42 -23.16
C ILE A 65 -5.91 7.09 -21.95
N PRO A 66 -4.63 7.56 -22.00
CA PRO A 66 -4.03 8.30 -20.89
C PRO A 66 -4.80 9.57 -20.52
N ILE A 67 -5.30 10.31 -21.49
CA ILE A 67 -6.14 11.51 -21.24
C ILE A 67 -7.43 11.10 -20.51
N PHE A 68 -8.12 10.07 -20.97
CA PHE A 68 -9.33 9.56 -20.33
C PHE A 68 -9.08 9.10 -18.90
N ILE A 69 -8.02 8.33 -18.67
CA ILE A 69 -7.60 7.90 -17.32
C ILE A 69 -7.24 9.10 -16.45
N GLY A 70 -6.56 10.10 -16.99
CA GLY A 70 -6.25 11.35 -16.28
C GLY A 70 -7.51 12.08 -15.81
N VAL A 71 -8.54 12.14 -16.65
CA VAL A 71 -9.86 12.70 -16.26
C VAL A 71 -10.50 11.87 -15.14
N LEU A 72 -10.50 10.54 -15.25
CA LEU A 72 -11.03 9.66 -14.20
C LEU A 72 -10.29 9.86 -12.87
N VAL A 73 -8.97 9.91 -12.90
CA VAL A 73 -8.13 10.19 -11.72
C VAL A 73 -8.48 11.56 -11.12
N GLY A 74 -8.70 12.58 -11.95
CA GLY A 74 -9.17 13.90 -11.53
C GLY A 74 -10.55 13.85 -10.83
N ILE A 75 -11.48 13.05 -11.34
CA ILE A 75 -12.79 12.83 -10.71
C ILE A 75 -12.63 12.12 -9.37
N ILE A 76 -11.82 11.06 -9.29
CA ILE A 76 -11.54 10.33 -8.05
C ILE A 76 -10.97 11.27 -6.99
N ARG A 77 -10.07 12.20 -7.37
CA ARG A 77 -9.55 13.21 -6.45
C ARG A 77 -10.66 14.05 -5.82
N ASN A 78 -11.68 14.43 -6.58
CA ASN A 78 -12.78 15.24 -6.07
C ASN A 78 -13.70 14.48 -5.09
N LEU A 79 -13.66 13.15 -5.07
CA LEU A 79 -14.37 12.31 -4.10
C LEU A 79 -13.69 12.30 -2.72
N ASN A 80 -12.43 12.68 -2.63
CA ASN A 80 -11.75 12.91 -1.36
C ASN A 80 -12.23 14.23 -0.72
N LYS A 81 -12.47 14.21 0.60
CA LYS A 81 -12.92 15.40 1.34
C LYS A 81 -11.99 16.60 1.14
N ASP A 82 -10.69 16.35 1.16
CA ASP A 82 -9.64 17.38 1.09
C ASP A 82 -9.24 17.70 -0.34
N LYS A 83 -9.87 17.06 -1.34
CA LYS A 83 -9.57 17.22 -2.78
C LYS A 83 -8.07 17.13 -3.12
N ARG A 84 -7.33 16.31 -2.38
CA ARG A 84 -5.90 16.06 -2.55
C ARG A 84 -5.57 14.58 -2.47
N TRP A 85 -4.39 14.23 -2.91
CA TRP A 85 -3.84 12.89 -2.75
C TRP A 85 -3.19 12.74 -1.38
N HIS A 86 -3.29 11.54 -0.84
CA HIS A 86 -2.72 11.17 0.46
C HIS A 86 -1.50 10.27 0.26
N GLY A 87 -0.56 10.35 1.20
CA GLY A 87 0.69 9.61 1.10
C GLY A 87 1.39 9.44 2.45
N PRO A 88 2.67 9.04 2.45
CA PRO A 88 3.45 8.85 3.66
C PRO A 88 3.45 10.05 4.63
N PRO A 89 3.45 11.31 4.18
CA PRO A 89 3.36 12.45 5.09
C PRO A 89 2.08 12.45 5.94
N ASP A 90 0.93 12.00 5.38
CA ASP A 90 -0.33 11.91 6.13
C ASP A 90 -0.26 10.83 7.21
N VAL A 91 0.44 9.73 6.94
CA VAL A 91 0.68 8.67 7.92
C VAL A 91 1.53 9.18 9.07
N ILE A 92 2.61 9.92 8.78
CA ILE A 92 3.46 10.53 9.80
C ILE A 92 2.64 11.51 10.65
N LEU A 93 1.86 12.37 10.03
CA LEU A 93 1.01 13.33 10.73
C LEU A 93 -0.02 12.64 11.64
N SER A 94 -0.63 11.53 11.19
CA SER A 94 -1.62 10.79 11.97
C SER A 94 -1.03 10.11 13.22
N VAL A 95 0.25 9.78 13.19
CA VAL A 95 0.96 9.19 14.34
C VAL A 95 1.40 10.24 15.35
N HIS A 96 1.68 11.47 14.89
CA HIS A 96 2.25 12.54 15.75
C HIS A 96 1.25 13.61 16.15
N GLN A 97 0.06 13.68 15.52
CA GLN A 97 -0.99 14.65 15.83
C GLN A 97 -2.28 13.92 16.23
N ASP A 98 -2.73 14.11 17.47
CA ASP A 98 -3.85 13.35 18.06
C ASP A 98 -5.22 13.58 17.36
N ASN A 99 -5.36 14.63 16.55
CA ASN A 99 -6.61 14.97 15.85
C ASN A 99 -6.61 14.58 14.36
N LYS A 100 -5.64 13.83 13.88
CA LYS A 100 -5.53 13.45 12.46
C LYS A 100 -5.52 11.93 12.29
N GLU A 101 -6.72 11.34 12.28
CA GLU A 101 -6.87 9.93 11.93
C GLU A 101 -6.83 9.71 10.42
N LEU A 102 -6.25 8.58 10.02
CA LEU A 102 -6.29 8.10 8.63
C LEU A 102 -7.70 7.68 8.27
N ASN A 103 -8.12 8.02 7.04
CA ASN A 103 -9.44 7.70 6.52
C ASN A 103 -9.34 6.58 5.48
N ILE A 104 -10.07 5.47 5.70
CA ILE A 104 -10.05 4.32 4.81
C ILE A 104 -10.52 4.67 3.39
N LYS A 105 -11.50 5.54 3.24
CA LYS A 105 -11.99 5.99 1.94
C LYS A 105 -10.89 6.70 1.15
N SER A 106 -10.15 7.61 1.81
CA SER A 106 -9.02 8.31 1.18
C SER A 106 -7.89 7.37 0.79
N GLY A 107 -7.58 6.39 1.66
CA GLY A 107 -6.60 5.34 1.36
C GLY A 107 -6.98 4.54 0.11
N PHE A 108 -8.20 4.05 0.07
CA PHE A 108 -8.72 3.27 -1.05
C PHE A 108 -8.78 4.06 -2.37
N LEU A 109 -9.29 5.30 -2.35
CA LEU A 109 -9.34 6.15 -3.54
C LEU A 109 -7.95 6.49 -4.08
N THR A 110 -6.99 6.78 -3.20
CA THR A 110 -5.61 7.05 -3.60
C THR A 110 -4.97 5.81 -4.24
N THR A 111 -5.23 4.63 -3.68
CA THR A 111 -4.74 3.35 -4.19
C THR A 111 -5.29 3.06 -5.59
N ILE A 112 -6.61 3.20 -5.81
CA ILE A 112 -7.23 3.03 -7.14
C ILE A 112 -6.66 4.02 -8.15
N ALA A 113 -6.57 5.30 -7.79
CA ALA A 113 -6.02 6.32 -8.67
C ALA A 113 -4.56 6.04 -9.06
N SER A 114 -3.78 5.47 -8.14
CA SER A 114 -2.41 5.05 -8.41
C SER A 114 -2.33 3.88 -9.39
N ILE A 115 -3.16 2.84 -9.21
CA ILE A 115 -3.26 1.71 -10.15
C ILE A 115 -3.57 2.23 -11.56
N LEU A 116 -4.61 3.04 -11.69
CA LEU A 116 -5.02 3.61 -12.98
C LEU A 116 -3.93 4.47 -13.63
N SER A 117 -3.23 5.29 -12.85
CA SER A 117 -2.15 6.12 -13.36
C SER A 117 -0.96 5.29 -13.84
N ILE A 118 -0.54 4.29 -13.05
CA ILE A 118 0.58 3.41 -13.40
C ILE A 118 0.25 2.60 -14.66
N SER A 119 -0.98 2.11 -14.79
CA SER A 119 -1.39 1.26 -15.91
C SER A 119 -1.24 1.90 -17.28
N VAL A 120 -1.34 3.22 -17.37
CA VAL A 120 -1.17 3.98 -18.64
C VAL A 120 0.22 4.61 -18.78
N GLY A 121 1.21 4.14 -18.02
CA GLY A 121 2.60 4.53 -18.14
C GLY A 121 3.00 5.81 -17.40
N SER A 122 2.15 6.33 -16.48
CA SER A 122 2.56 7.46 -15.66
C SER A 122 3.69 7.07 -14.70
N SER A 123 4.76 7.86 -14.66
CA SER A 123 5.90 7.67 -13.76
C SER A 123 5.57 8.11 -12.32
N VAL A 124 4.49 7.58 -11.76
CA VAL A 124 4.11 7.80 -10.36
C VAL A 124 4.61 6.65 -9.50
N GLY A 125 5.14 6.96 -8.32
CA GLY A 125 5.63 5.92 -7.41
C GLY A 125 4.48 5.07 -6.85
N GLN A 126 4.61 3.75 -6.93
CA GLN A 126 3.61 2.82 -6.39
C GLN A 126 3.67 2.68 -4.86
N TYR A 127 4.82 2.90 -4.25
CA TYR A 127 5.04 2.63 -2.83
C TYR A 127 4.44 3.68 -1.88
N GLY A 128 4.34 4.94 -2.32
CA GLY A 128 3.70 5.99 -1.53
C GLY A 128 2.25 5.66 -1.17
N PRO A 129 1.39 5.34 -2.15
CA PRO A 129 0.03 4.86 -1.92
C PRO A 129 -0.04 3.59 -1.08
N LEU A 130 0.88 2.63 -1.27
CA LEU A 130 0.91 1.39 -0.49
C LEU A 130 1.23 1.64 0.99
N VAL A 131 2.21 2.51 1.29
CA VAL A 131 2.54 2.92 2.67
C VAL A 131 1.34 3.58 3.34
N HIS A 132 0.67 4.50 2.64
CA HIS A 132 -0.52 5.17 3.16
C HIS A 132 -1.66 4.17 3.41
N PHE A 133 -1.90 3.27 2.47
CA PHE A 133 -2.97 2.28 2.57
C PHE A 133 -2.69 1.27 3.68
N GLY A 134 -1.45 0.76 3.79
CA GLY A 134 -1.04 -0.13 4.88
C GLY A 134 -1.23 0.52 6.26
N GLY A 135 -0.80 1.78 6.41
CA GLY A 135 -1.04 2.55 7.63
C GLY A 135 -2.52 2.73 7.95
N THR A 136 -3.34 2.98 6.91
CA THR A 136 -4.81 3.12 7.05
C THR A 136 -5.46 1.81 7.54
N ILE A 137 -5.03 0.66 7.02
CA ILE A 137 -5.50 -0.65 7.49
C ILE A 137 -5.13 -0.86 8.96
N GLY A 138 -3.90 -0.52 9.36
CA GLY A 138 -3.49 -0.56 10.77
C GLY A 138 -4.40 0.31 11.67
N ALA A 139 -4.76 1.50 11.20
CA ALA A 139 -5.68 2.40 11.89
C ALA A 139 -7.08 1.79 12.05
N GLU A 140 -7.63 1.19 11.00
CA GLU A 140 -8.96 0.56 11.05
C GLU A 140 -8.99 -0.67 11.96
N ILE A 141 -7.92 -1.47 11.99
CA ILE A 141 -7.81 -2.62 12.91
C ILE A 141 -7.87 -2.15 14.37
N LYS A 142 -7.31 -0.98 14.70
CA LYS A 142 -7.46 -0.42 16.05
C LYS A 142 -8.92 -0.14 16.42
N LYS A 143 -9.71 0.32 15.48
CA LYS A 143 -11.15 0.60 15.71
C LYS A 143 -11.95 -0.69 15.92
N LEU A 144 -11.56 -1.77 15.23
CA LEU A 144 -12.22 -3.08 15.33
C LEU A 144 -11.88 -3.82 16.65
N PHE A 145 -10.64 -3.69 17.14
CA PHE A 145 -10.15 -4.45 18.29
C PHE A 145 -9.75 -3.53 19.44
N SER A 146 -10.59 -3.42 20.46
CA SER A 146 -10.32 -2.61 21.67
C SER A 146 -9.11 -3.10 22.48
N PHE A 147 -8.79 -4.41 22.42
CA PHE A 147 -7.63 -5.02 23.07
C PHE A 147 -6.32 -4.85 22.30
N ALA A 148 -6.36 -4.32 21.08
CA ALA A 148 -5.20 -4.16 20.23
C ALA A 148 -4.20 -3.13 20.81
N PRO A 149 -2.91 -3.22 20.44
CA PRO A 149 -1.91 -2.20 20.76
C PRO A 149 -2.36 -0.78 20.38
N ASP A 150 -1.60 0.20 20.83
CA ASP A 150 -1.90 1.60 20.58
C ASP A 150 -2.01 1.92 19.07
N TYR A 151 -2.84 2.92 18.72
CA TYR A 151 -3.08 3.38 17.35
C TYR A 151 -1.78 3.60 16.58
N LYS A 152 -0.83 4.32 17.19
CA LYS A 152 0.48 4.62 16.58
C LYS A 152 1.27 3.37 16.22
N ILE A 153 1.18 2.34 17.05
CA ILE A 153 1.86 1.05 16.84
C ILE A 153 1.20 0.28 15.69
N LEU A 154 -0.12 0.25 15.61
CA LEU A 154 -0.83 -0.48 14.56
C LEU A 154 -0.70 0.19 13.19
N VAL A 155 -0.75 1.52 13.13
CA VAL A 155 -0.44 2.27 11.91
C VAL A 155 0.97 1.94 11.42
N SER A 156 1.96 1.96 12.33
CA SER A 156 3.35 1.61 12.00
C SER A 156 3.51 0.15 11.58
N ALA A 157 2.76 -0.76 12.20
CA ALA A 157 2.73 -2.17 11.82
C ALA A 157 2.17 -2.38 10.40
N GLY A 158 1.11 -1.64 10.05
CA GLY A 158 0.54 -1.65 8.70
C GLY A 158 1.52 -1.11 7.65
N VAL A 159 2.24 -0.04 7.96
CA VAL A 159 3.30 0.50 7.10
C VAL A 159 4.45 -0.50 6.93
N ALA A 160 4.92 -1.11 8.02
CA ALA A 160 5.97 -2.12 7.97
C ALA A 160 5.57 -3.30 7.09
N SER A 161 4.33 -3.77 7.22
CA SER A 161 3.76 -4.84 6.40
C SER A 161 3.68 -4.46 4.92
N ALA A 162 3.29 -3.22 4.61
CA ALA A 162 3.20 -2.76 3.22
C ALA A 162 4.57 -2.69 2.53
N ILE A 163 5.60 -2.19 3.23
CA ILE A 163 6.97 -2.17 2.72
C ILE A 163 7.51 -3.59 2.60
N SER A 164 7.29 -4.42 3.62
CA SER A 164 7.74 -5.80 3.65
C SER A 164 7.18 -6.61 2.47
N SER A 165 5.88 -6.50 2.22
CA SER A 165 5.20 -7.17 1.11
C SER A 165 5.59 -6.59 -0.25
N GLY A 166 5.71 -5.26 -0.36
CA GLY A 166 5.97 -4.59 -1.64
C GLY A 166 7.42 -4.74 -2.12
N PHE A 167 8.40 -4.83 -1.20
CA PHE A 167 9.82 -4.93 -1.55
C PHE A 167 10.44 -6.30 -1.23
N GLY A 168 9.70 -7.22 -0.60
CA GLY A 168 10.29 -8.46 -0.11
C GLY A 168 11.29 -8.28 1.05
N ALA A 169 11.22 -7.16 1.78
CA ALA A 169 12.25 -6.73 2.73
C ALA A 169 11.68 -6.46 4.15
N PRO A 170 11.49 -7.50 4.97
CA PRO A 170 10.86 -7.37 6.29
C PRO A 170 11.64 -6.50 7.28
N LEU A 171 12.96 -6.54 7.24
CA LEU A 171 13.79 -5.69 8.11
C LEU A 171 13.73 -4.22 7.70
N ALA A 172 13.72 -3.93 6.41
CA ALA A 172 13.57 -2.57 5.91
C ALA A 172 12.19 -1.99 6.30
N GLY A 173 11.12 -2.79 6.19
CA GLY A 173 9.79 -2.43 6.66
C GLY A 173 9.75 -2.07 8.14
N LEU A 174 10.37 -2.91 8.99
CA LEU A 174 10.50 -2.66 10.43
C LEU A 174 11.26 -1.35 10.71
N ILE A 175 12.42 -1.15 10.10
CA ILE A 175 13.28 0.02 10.33
C ILE A 175 12.54 1.29 9.88
N PHE A 176 11.97 1.28 8.67
CA PHE A 176 11.21 2.42 8.15
C PHE A 176 10.04 2.80 9.07
N ALA A 177 9.26 1.83 9.50
CA ALA A 177 8.12 2.08 10.38
C ALA A 177 8.55 2.67 11.73
N ARG A 178 9.69 2.25 12.28
CA ARG A 178 10.20 2.76 13.56
C ARG A 178 10.87 4.12 13.44
N GLU A 179 11.70 4.33 12.42
CA GLU A 179 12.52 5.54 12.30
C GLU A 179 11.78 6.67 11.61
N VAL A 180 11.00 6.37 10.59
CA VAL A 180 10.31 7.39 9.79
C VAL A 180 8.91 7.68 10.32
N ILE A 181 8.13 6.62 10.63
CA ILE A 181 6.73 6.78 11.03
C ILE A 181 6.60 7.03 12.53
N LEU A 182 7.09 6.10 13.35
CA LEU A 182 6.87 6.15 14.80
C LEU A 182 7.82 7.13 15.51
N ARG A 183 9.05 7.25 15.03
CA ARG A 183 10.13 8.08 15.61
C ARG A 183 10.37 7.83 17.10
N HIS A 184 9.99 6.66 17.58
CA HIS A 184 10.10 6.27 18.99
C HIS A 184 10.61 4.85 19.12
N GLN A 185 11.66 4.66 19.94
CA GLN A 185 12.32 3.36 20.11
C GLN A 185 11.86 2.63 21.38
N SER A 186 10.55 2.35 21.47
CA SER A 186 10.02 1.52 22.54
C SER A 186 10.14 0.03 22.21
N LEU A 187 10.58 -0.78 23.19
CA LEU A 187 10.54 -2.24 23.06
C LEU A 187 9.12 -2.77 22.91
N ALA A 188 8.13 -2.06 23.47
CA ALA A 188 6.74 -2.43 23.39
C ALA A 188 6.16 -2.32 21.96
N SER A 189 6.68 -1.43 21.13
CA SER A 189 6.28 -1.26 19.72
C SER A 189 7.03 -2.21 18.78
N PHE A 190 8.20 -2.70 19.20
CA PHE A 190 9.05 -3.52 18.34
C PHE A 190 8.39 -4.83 17.92
N SER A 191 7.85 -5.59 18.91
CA SER A 191 7.29 -6.93 18.65
C SER A 191 6.10 -6.94 17.69
N PRO A 192 5.06 -6.07 17.83
CA PRO A 192 3.93 -6.08 16.91
C PRO A 192 4.33 -5.63 15.49
N ILE A 193 5.24 -4.65 15.35
CA ILE A 193 5.71 -4.16 14.05
C ILE A 193 6.56 -5.23 13.34
N LEU A 194 7.50 -5.86 14.07
CA LEU A 194 8.32 -6.93 13.52
C LEU A 194 7.48 -8.13 13.09
N LEU A 195 6.55 -8.57 13.95
CA LEU A 195 5.71 -9.73 13.67
C LEU A 195 4.84 -9.50 12.44
N SER A 196 4.17 -8.35 12.33
CA SER A 196 3.35 -8.02 11.16
C SER A 196 4.18 -7.94 9.88
N SER A 197 5.38 -7.37 9.95
CA SER A 197 6.31 -7.28 8.82
C SER A 197 6.77 -8.66 8.33
N ILE A 198 7.17 -9.56 9.25
CA ILE A 198 7.59 -10.92 8.90
C ILE A 198 6.43 -11.72 8.32
N ILE A 199 5.24 -11.64 8.91
CA ILE A 199 4.06 -12.35 8.42
C ILE A 199 3.69 -11.88 7.02
N SER A 200 3.70 -10.58 6.78
CA SER A 200 3.44 -10.00 5.48
C SER A 200 4.43 -10.53 4.42
N TYR A 201 5.72 -10.58 4.75
CA TYR A 201 6.75 -11.17 3.89
C TYR A 201 6.49 -12.65 3.60
N VAL A 202 6.24 -13.45 4.65
CA VAL A 202 6.02 -14.91 4.50
C VAL A 202 4.81 -15.19 3.61
N ILE A 203 3.73 -14.45 3.77
CA ILE A 203 2.54 -14.60 2.92
C ILE A 203 2.86 -14.23 1.48
N THR A 204 3.52 -13.11 1.25
CA THR A 204 3.93 -12.66 -0.07
C THR A 204 4.83 -13.68 -0.77
N ALA A 205 5.87 -14.16 -0.08
CA ALA A 205 6.84 -15.07 -0.65
C ALA A 205 6.30 -16.51 -0.85
N ARG A 206 5.36 -16.98 0.00
CA ARG A 206 4.88 -18.37 -0.03
C ARG A 206 3.55 -18.57 -0.74
N VAL A 207 2.69 -17.55 -0.76
CA VAL A 207 1.34 -17.66 -1.35
C VAL A 207 1.33 -17.08 -2.77
N PHE A 208 2.13 -16.05 -3.02
CA PHE A 208 2.13 -15.35 -4.30
C PHE A 208 3.39 -15.58 -5.13
N ASP A 209 4.32 -16.43 -4.67
CA ASP A 209 5.62 -16.71 -5.34
C ASP A 209 6.32 -15.43 -5.83
N TYR A 210 6.17 -14.35 -5.01
CA TYR A 210 6.67 -13.03 -5.38
C TYR A 210 8.19 -12.99 -5.29
N GLU A 211 8.84 -12.78 -6.41
CA GLU A 211 10.26 -12.50 -6.46
C GLU A 211 10.51 -11.05 -6.01
N PRO A 212 11.49 -10.83 -5.13
CA PRO A 212 11.80 -9.48 -4.66
C PRO A 212 12.22 -8.59 -5.84
N ALA A 213 11.87 -7.30 -5.75
CA ALA A 213 12.16 -6.31 -6.79
C ALA A 213 13.68 -6.13 -7.09
N PHE A 214 14.52 -6.70 -6.25
CA PHE A 214 15.99 -6.72 -6.39
C PHE A 214 16.48 -8.14 -6.21
N GLU A 215 16.91 -8.79 -7.29
CA GLU A 215 17.78 -9.97 -7.24
C GLU A 215 19.19 -9.51 -6.86
N ILE A 216 19.74 -10.11 -5.81
CA ILE A 216 21.12 -9.89 -5.37
C ILE A 216 21.99 -11.04 -5.90
#